data_16cd5d7baf8951c16eaf176f9d5571ba
#
_entry.id   16cd5d7baf8951c16eaf176f9d5571ba
#
_cell.length_a   1.000
_cell.length_b   1.000
_cell.length_c   1.000
_cell.angle_alpha   90.00
_cell.angle_beta   90.00
_cell.angle_gamma   90.00
#
_symmetry.space_group_name_H-M   'P 1'
#
loop_
_entity.id
_entity.type
_entity.pdbx_description
1 polymer ?
#
loop_
_entity_poly.entity_id
_entity_poly.type
_entity_poly.pdbx_seq_one_letter_code
_entity_poly.pdbx_strand_id
1 'polypeptide(L)'
;IGVGVGMALYRLLGLEPDVSVVASCCFNSCFRFCSELYNRHLILTMLHAKEGSFLLFDMHDGLFRHVDSPFRNADFSIALANGNIPPLAMREELYFKHNLVKSAMESLANLHASVSLRRFPVEDLLDRQLPVDEETRTICCYVFEESNTALLLERLFAQKDFIQIGKALSKLGKGLRDKIELTCPELDWLSKRSIETPGCYGSSIVYNGAGGYVAMVMEDASFDAY
;
A
#
# COMPACT_ATOMS: atom_id res chain seq x y z
N ILE A 1 0.54 19.03 -1.24
CA ILE A 1 0.15 20.46 -1.19
C ILE A 1 -0.94 20.67 -0.14
N GLY A 2 -2.09 20.00 -0.19
CA GLY A 2 -3.22 20.24 0.72
C GLY A 2 -2.86 20.19 2.22
N VAL A 3 -2.11 19.17 2.64
CA VAL A 3 -1.63 19.05 4.04
C VAL A 3 -0.78 20.27 4.44
N GLY A 4 0.17 20.67 3.58
CA GLY A 4 1.02 21.83 3.85
C GLY A 4 0.21 23.12 3.99
N VAL A 5 -0.79 23.34 3.12
CA VAL A 5 -1.70 24.49 3.19
C VAL A 5 -2.51 24.47 4.50
N GLY A 6 -3.10 23.33 4.85
CA GLY A 6 -3.87 23.17 6.09
C GLY A 6 -3.02 23.49 7.32
N MET A 7 -1.82 22.94 7.42
CA MET A 7 -0.90 23.20 8.53
C MET A 7 -0.45 24.66 8.59
N ALA A 8 -0.21 25.28 7.43
CA ALA A 8 0.18 26.69 7.34
C ALA A 8 -0.96 27.63 7.82
N LEU A 9 -2.21 27.33 7.46
CA LEU A 9 -3.37 28.11 7.89
C LEU A 9 -3.53 28.11 9.42
N TYR A 10 -3.39 26.96 10.07
CA TYR A 10 -3.41 26.89 11.54
C TYR A 10 -2.33 27.78 12.17
N ARG A 11 -1.10 27.70 11.64
CA ARG A 11 0.02 28.53 12.13
C ARG A 11 -0.21 30.03 11.92
N LEU A 12 -0.75 30.41 10.75
CA LEU A 12 -1.07 31.81 10.47
C LEU A 12 -2.14 32.39 11.40
N LEU A 13 -3.07 31.55 11.84
CA LEU A 13 -4.14 31.90 12.76
C LEU A 13 -3.68 31.83 14.24
N GLY A 14 -2.44 31.45 14.52
CA GLY A 14 -1.93 31.25 15.89
C GLY A 14 -2.61 30.08 16.63
N LEU A 15 -3.15 29.11 15.91
CA LEU A 15 -3.83 27.93 16.46
C LEU A 15 -2.92 26.71 16.38
N GLU A 16 -3.06 25.81 17.35
CA GLU A 16 -2.45 24.48 17.25
C GLU A 16 -3.18 23.64 16.20
N PRO A 17 -2.44 22.98 15.28
CA PRO A 17 -3.04 22.20 14.22
C PRO A 17 -3.82 20.99 14.76
N ASP A 18 -5.11 20.93 14.47
CA ASP A 18 -5.88 19.69 14.60
C ASP A 18 -5.62 18.79 13.38
N VAL A 19 -4.78 17.79 13.60
CA VAL A 19 -4.33 16.86 12.57
C VAL A 19 -5.50 16.10 11.95
N SER A 20 -6.51 15.74 12.74
CA SER A 20 -7.70 15.01 12.26
C SER A 20 -8.56 15.88 11.35
N VAL A 21 -8.71 17.15 11.68
CA VAL A 21 -9.42 18.13 10.84
C VAL A 21 -8.66 18.35 9.54
N VAL A 22 -7.34 18.59 9.61
CA VAL A 22 -6.50 18.75 8.41
C VAL A 22 -6.59 17.52 7.51
N ALA A 23 -6.50 16.30 8.06
CA ALA A 23 -6.62 15.06 7.30
C ALA A 23 -7.98 14.95 6.60
N SER A 24 -9.06 15.21 7.33
CA SER A 24 -10.43 15.13 6.80
C SER A 24 -10.69 16.17 5.72
N CYS A 25 -10.23 17.41 5.92
CA CYS A 25 -10.35 18.46 4.93
C CYS A 25 -9.56 18.12 3.64
N CYS A 26 -8.33 17.63 3.78
CA CYS A 26 -7.52 17.22 2.62
C CYS A 26 -8.18 16.07 1.85
N PHE A 27 -8.64 15.04 2.56
CA PHE A 27 -9.32 13.91 1.94
C PHE A 27 -10.57 14.34 1.19
N ASN A 28 -11.46 15.11 1.85
CA ASN A 28 -12.69 15.60 1.24
C ASN A 28 -12.44 16.52 0.05
N SER A 29 -11.41 17.37 0.11
CA SER A 29 -11.07 18.27 -0.99
C SER A 29 -10.56 17.47 -2.21
N CYS A 30 -9.67 16.50 -2.00
CA CYS A 30 -9.18 15.63 -3.07
C CYS A 30 -10.34 14.85 -3.72
N PHE A 31 -11.20 14.26 -2.90
CA PHE A 31 -12.35 13.49 -3.38
C PHE A 31 -13.35 14.35 -4.17
N ARG A 32 -13.68 15.55 -3.66
CA ARG A 32 -14.73 16.41 -4.26
C ARG A 32 -14.26 17.22 -5.46
N PHE A 33 -13.02 17.69 -5.45
CA PHE A 33 -12.52 18.68 -6.42
C PHE A 33 -11.50 18.12 -7.39
N CYS A 34 -10.72 17.09 -7.00
CA CYS A 34 -9.71 16.51 -7.87
C CYS A 34 -10.20 15.24 -8.55
N SER A 35 -11.35 14.69 -8.14
CA SER A 35 -11.87 13.39 -8.63
C SER A 35 -10.81 12.28 -8.55
N GLU A 36 -9.90 12.35 -7.60
CA GLU A 36 -8.83 11.37 -7.43
C GLU A 36 -9.19 10.40 -6.30
N LEU A 37 -8.93 9.11 -6.55
CA LEU A 37 -8.87 8.11 -5.50
C LEU A 37 -7.63 8.37 -4.64
N TYR A 38 -7.70 9.44 -3.84
CA TYR A 38 -6.63 9.74 -2.91
C TYR A 38 -6.64 8.74 -1.77
N ASN A 39 -5.54 8.04 -1.61
CA ASN A 39 -5.40 7.13 -0.51
C ASN A 39 -5.28 7.89 0.80
N ARG A 40 -6.25 7.69 1.67
CA ARG A 40 -6.29 8.30 2.99
C ARG A 40 -5.00 8.06 3.76
N HIS A 41 -4.37 6.89 3.60
CA HIS A 41 -3.11 6.56 4.26
C HIS A 41 -1.94 7.48 3.84
N LEU A 42 -1.92 8.01 2.60
CA LEU A 42 -0.88 8.95 2.19
C LEU A 42 -0.99 10.28 2.96
N ILE A 43 -2.21 10.78 3.15
CA ILE A 43 -2.46 11.99 3.93
C ILE A 43 -2.05 11.76 5.39
N LEU A 44 -2.44 10.64 5.97
CA LEU A 44 -2.09 10.27 7.35
C LEU A 44 -0.57 10.10 7.51
N THR A 45 0.10 9.50 6.51
CA THR A 45 1.56 9.37 6.52
C THR A 45 2.24 10.73 6.53
N MET A 46 1.81 11.67 5.68
CA MET A 46 2.35 13.04 5.67
C MET A 46 2.20 13.76 7.01
N LEU A 47 1.14 13.48 7.75
CA LEU A 47 0.83 14.12 9.04
C LEU A 47 1.54 13.47 10.22
N HIS A 48 1.78 12.16 10.17
CA HIS A 48 2.26 11.38 11.31
C HIS A 48 3.65 10.78 11.12
N ALA A 49 4.27 10.88 9.94
CA ALA A 49 5.59 10.32 9.70
C ALA A 49 6.63 10.87 10.67
N LYS A 50 7.51 9.99 11.14
CA LYS A 50 8.68 10.33 11.96
C LYS A 50 9.92 9.71 11.33
N GLU A 51 11.02 10.44 11.42
CA GLU A 51 12.32 9.96 10.98
C GLU A 51 12.68 8.62 11.65
N GLY A 52 13.21 7.70 10.86
CA GLY A 52 13.65 6.39 11.33
C GLY A 52 12.53 5.41 11.67
N SER A 53 11.29 5.70 11.26
CA SER A 53 10.17 4.79 11.48
C SER A 53 9.27 4.64 10.26
N PHE A 54 8.60 3.50 10.17
CA PHE A 54 7.45 3.26 9.33
C PHE A 54 6.16 3.46 10.11
N LEU A 55 5.07 3.74 9.41
CA LEU A 55 3.74 3.80 9.99
C LEU A 55 2.95 2.56 9.61
N LEU A 56 2.45 1.85 10.60
CA LEU A 56 1.47 0.79 10.41
C LEU A 56 0.09 1.34 10.78
N PHE A 57 -0.78 1.47 9.77
CA PHE A 57 -2.15 1.94 9.94
C PHE A 57 -3.13 0.78 10.00
N ASP A 58 -4.04 0.84 10.95
CA ASP A 58 -5.28 0.09 10.93
C ASP A 58 -6.39 0.98 10.34
N MET A 59 -6.70 0.76 9.08
CA MET A 59 -7.68 1.59 8.37
C MET A 59 -9.12 1.36 8.85
N HIS A 60 -9.39 0.24 9.55
CA HIS A 60 -10.69 -0.06 10.10
C HIS A 60 -10.97 0.73 11.38
N ASP A 61 -10.03 0.69 12.32
CA ASP A 61 -10.17 1.34 13.63
C ASP A 61 -9.60 2.76 13.64
N GLY A 62 -8.94 3.19 12.56
CA GLY A 62 -8.27 4.50 12.45
C GLY A 62 -7.03 4.62 13.34
N LEU A 63 -6.55 3.51 13.88
CA LEU A 63 -5.38 3.47 14.75
C LEU A 63 -4.10 3.37 13.92
N PHE A 64 -3.03 3.92 14.45
CA PHE A 64 -1.70 3.74 13.87
C PHE A 64 -0.63 3.61 14.95
N ARG A 65 0.49 3.02 14.57
CA ARG A 65 1.69 2.98 15.40
C ARG A 65 2.95 3.15 14.56
N HIS A 66 4.00 3.66 15.19
CA HIS A 66 5.31 3.74 14.60
C HIS A 66 6.03 2.40 14.80
N VAL A 67 6.64 1.91 13.74
CA VAL A 67 7.47 0.71 13.71
C VAL A 67 8.87 1.16 13.35
N ASP A 68 9.86 0.82 14.16
CA ASP A 68 11.24 1.22 13.91
C ASP A 68 11.74 0.69 12.56
N SER A 69 12.43 1.55 11.82
CA SER A 69 13.01 1.18 10.54
C SER A 69 14.16 0.20 10.73
N PRO A 70 14.12 -0.99 10.12
CA PRO A 70 15.23 -1.94 10.18
C PRO A 70 16.44 -1.44 9.40
N PHE A 71 16.26 -0.50 8.47
CA PHE A 71 17.30 0.02 7.58
C PHE A 71 18.20 1.05 8.24
N ARG A 72 17.84 1.54 9.42
CA ARG A 72 18.68 2.49 10.16
C ARG A 72 19.94 1.81 10.66
N ASN A 73 21.12 2.33 10.26
CA ASN A 73 22.45 1.76 10.58
C ASN A 73 22.59 0.29 10.11
N ALA A 74 22.05 -0.02 8.96
CA ALA A 74 22.22 -1.31 8.30
C ALA A 74 22.90 -1.08 6.94
N ASP A 75 23.51 -2.12 6.39
CA ASP A 75 24.10 -2.12 5.05
C ASP A 75 23.06 -2.42 3.97
N PHE A 76 21.81 -2.06 4.24
CA PHE A 76 20.64 -2.28 3.40
C PHE A 76 19.77 -1.05 3.34
N SER A 77 19.18 -0.81 2.20
CA SER A 77 18.26 0.31 1.96
C SER A 77 17.05 -0.10 1.13
N ILE A 78 16.02 0.74 1.18
CA ILE A 78 14.94 0.69 0.20
C ILE A 78 15.29 1.65 -0.93
N ALA A 79 15.52 1.10 -2.12
CA ALA A 79 15.68 1.88 -3.35
C ALA A 79 14.33 2.04 -4.06
N LEU A 80 14.17 3.16 -4.75
CA LEU A 80 13.00 3.45 -5.59
C LEU A 80 13.47 3.68 -7.02
N ALA A 81 13.06 2.81 -7.93
CA ALA A 81 13.26 2.99 -9.35
C ALA A 81 12.01 3.61 -9.99
N ASN A 82 12.20 4.70 -10.73
CA ASN A 82 11.11 5.40 -11.40
C ASN A 82 10.83 4.75 -12.76
N GLY A 83 9.61 4.24 -12.95
CA GLY A 83 9.16 3.68 -14.22
C GLY A 83 8.81 4.71 -15.29
N ASN A 84 8.81 6.02 -14.95
CA ASN A 84 8.37 7.12 -15.82
C ASN A 84 6.93 6.96 -16.37
N ILE A 85 6.11 6.18 -15.68
CA ILE A 85 4.70 6.00 -16.01
C ILE A 85 3.87 7.07 -15.30
N PRO A 86 3.02 7.81 -16.02
CA PRO A 86 2.15 8.78 -15.37
C PRO A 86 1.22 8.11 -14.34
N PRO A 87 1.08 8.64 -13.12
CA PRO A 87 0.26 8.04 -12.06
C PRO A 87 -1.22 7.82 -12.44
N LEU A 88 -1.70 8.52 -13.48
CA LEU A 88 -3.08 8.45 -13.95
C LEU A 88 -3.30 7.41 -15.07
N ALA A 89 -2.24 6.77 -15.57
CA ALA A 89 -2.33 5.85 -16.71
C ALA A 89 -3.30 4.67 -16.47
N MET A 90 -3.41 4.21 -15.22
CA MET A 90 -4.27 3.07 -14.83
C MET A 90 -5.46 3.49 -13.96
N ARG A 91 -5.87 4.75 -14.03
CA ARG A 91 -6.91 5.30 -13.16
C ARG A 91 -8.25 4.58 -13.29
N GLU A 92 -8.69 4.34 -14.51
CA GLU A 92 -9.97 3.67 -14.77
C GLU A 92 -9.99 2.24 -14.25
N GLU A 93 -8.89 1.52 -14.46
CA GLU A 93 -8.71 0.16 -13.96
C GLU A 93 -8.72 0.12 -12.43
N LEU A 94 -8.03 1.05 -11.77
CA LEU A 94 -8.04 1.18 -10.32
C LEU A 94 -9.46 1.44 -9.77
N TYR A 95 -10.24 2.30 -10.43
CA TYR A 95 -11.64 2.53 -10.07
C TYR A 95 -12.49 1.28 -10.24
N PHE A 96 -12.31 0.58 -11.35
CA PHE A 96 -13.01 -0.67 -11.61
C PHE A 96 -12.74 -1.71 -10.54
N LYS A 97 -11.46 -1.98 -10.24
CA LYS A 97 -11.05 -2.96 -9.21
C LYS A 97 -11.51 -2.54 -7.81
N HIS A 98 -11.44 -1.25 -7.47
CA HIS A 98 -11.97 -0.74 -6.21
C HIS A 98 -13.49 -0.99 -6.05
N ASN A 99 -14.27 -0.69 -7.09
CA ASN A 99 -15.71 -0.93 -7.07
C ASN A 99 -16.05 -2.42 -7.00
N LEU A 100 -15.26 -3.27 -7.66
CA LEU A 100 -15.42 -4.71 -7.61
C LEU A 100 -15.21 -5.24 -6.18
N VAL A 101 -14.12 -4.82 -5.51
CA VAL A 101 -13.89 -5.15 -4.09
C VAL A 101 -15.02 -4.65 -3.21
N LYS A 102 -15.48 -3.42 -3.42
CA LYS A 102 -16.59 -2.83 -2.65
C LYS A 102 -17.88 -3.64 -2.81
N SER A 103 -18.26 -3.98 -4.04
CA SER A 103 -19.46 -4.79 -4.32
C SER A 103 -19.37 -6.19 -3.71
N ALA A 104 -18.18 -6.79 -3.74
CA ALA A 104 -17.91 -8.07 -3.09
C ALA A 104 -18.12 -7.97 -1.58
N MET A 105 -17.59 -6.92 -0.97
CA MET A 105 -17.75 -6.67 0.47
C MET A 105 -19.21 -6.50 0.87
N GLU A 106 -19.99 -5.76 0.08
CA GLU A 106 -21.42 -5.58 0.32
C GLU A 106 -22.17 -6.91 0.22
N SER A 107 -21.85 -7.74 -0.74
CA SER A 107 -22.44 -9.08 -0.90
C SER A 107 -22.10 -10.01 0.28
N LEU A 108 -20.84 -10.00 0.71
CA LEU A 108 -20.40 -10.79 1.86
C LEU A 108 -20.98 -10.29 3.19
N ALA A 109 -21.14 -8.98 3.36
CA ALA A 109 -21.76 -8.39 4.55
C ALA A 109 -23.23 -8.82 4.73
N ASN A 110 -23.94 -9.06 3.64
CA ASN A 110 -25.31 -9.58 3.67
C ASN A 110 -25.38 -11.06 4.11
N LEU A 111 -24.30 -11.81 3.93
CA LEU A 111 -24.24 -13.23 4.32
C LEU A 111 -23.74 -13.43 5.75
N HIS A 112 -22.94 -12.51 6.24
CA HIS A 112 -22.36 -12.54 7.59
C HIS A 112 -22.51 -11.17 8.25
N ALA A 113 -22.75 -11.15 9.55
CA ALA A 113 -22.90 -9.91 10.34
C ALA A 113 -21.60 -9.06 10.42
N SER A 114 -20.55 -9.43 9.70
CA SER A 114 -19.27 -8.71 9.68
C SER A 114 -19.18 -7.80 8.47
N VAL A 115 -18.88 -6.54 8.72
CA VAL A 115 -18.83 -5.47 7.71
C VAL A 115 -17.42 -5.26 7.13
N SER A 116 -16.44 -6.04 7.57
CA SER A 116 -15.03 -5.85 7.21
C SER A 116 -14.40 -7.16 6.75
N LEU A 117 -13.68 -7.13 5.63
CA LEU A 117 -12.85 -8.25 5.14
C LEU A 117 -11.96 -8.82 6.23
N ARG A 118 -11.45 -7.99 7.11
CA ARG A 118 -10.59 -8.39 8.22
C ARG A 118 -11.26 -9.36 9.21
N ARG A 119 -12.57 -9.24 9.39
CA ARG A 119 -13.36 -10.07 10.29
C ARG A 119 -14.05 -11.22 9.57
N PHE A 120 -13.93 -11.25 8.25
CA PHE A 120 -14.50 -12.32 7.45
C PHE A 120 -13.60 -13.55 7.56
N PRO A 121 -14.15 -14.74 7.83
CA PRO A 121 -13.37 -15.96 7.86
C PRO A 121 -12.79 -16.24 6.47
N VAL A 122 -11.47 -16.42 6.37
CA VAL A 122 -10.80 -16.69 5.09
C VAL A 122 -11.29 -17.99 4.49
N GLU A 123 -11.59 -18.95 5.35
CA GLU A 123 -12.12 -20.25 4.99
C GLU A 123 -13.42 -20.11 4.19
N ASP A 124 -14.27 -19.15 4.59
CA ASP A 124 -15.52 -18.89 3.88
C ASP A 124 -15.29 -18.22 2.53
N LEU A 125 -14.23 -17.41 2.37
CA LEU A 125 -13.83 -16.88 1.06
C LEU A 125 -13.35 -17.98 0.11
N LEU A 126 -12.75 -19.03 0.64
CA LEU A 126 -12.28 -20.17 -0.13
C LEU A 126 -13.40 -21.18 -0.43
N ASP A 127 -14.53 -21.10 0.29
CA ASP A 127 -15.68 -21.94 0.02
C ASP A 127 -16.33 -21.55 -1.33
N ARG A 128 -16.31 -22.49 -2.28
CA ARG A 128 -16.92 -22.29 -3.60
C ARG A 128 -18.45 -22.20 -3.58
N GLN A 129 -19.09 -22.50 -2.47
CA GLN A 129 -20.54 -22.32 -2.30
C GLN A 129 -20.94 -20.88 -2.04
N LEU A 130 -19.98 -20.00 -1.67
CA LEU A 130 -20.23 -18.57 -1.58
C LEU A 130 -20.65 -18.02 -2.96
N PRO A 131 -21.76 -17.28 -3.05
CA PRO A 131 -22.29 -16.73 -4.30
C PRO A 131 -21.51 -15.49 -4.74
N VAL A 132 -20.19 -15.62 -4.90
CA VAL A 132 -19.29 -14.63 -5.48
C VAL A 132 -18.55 -15.24 -6.66
N ASP A 133 -18.36 -14.46 -7.71
CA ASP A 133 -17.58 -14.89 -8.86
C ASP A 133 -16.09 -15.09 -8.51
N GLU A 134 -15.37 -15.78 -9.38
CA GLU A 134 -13.98 -16.15 -9.10
C GLU A 134 -13.02 -14.95 -9.12
N GLU A 135 -13.30 -13.92 -9.94
CA GLU A 135 -12.50 -12.71 -9.98
C GLU A 135 -12.62 -11.94 -8.65
N THR A 136 -13.86 -11.72 -8.20
CA THR A 136 -14.15 -11.11 -6.90
C THR A 136 -13.48 -11.86 -5.76
N ARG A 137 -13.57 -13.20 -5.76
CA ARG A 137 -12.91 -14.06 -4.76
C ARG A 137 -11.39 -13.85 -4.75
N THR A 138 -10.78 -13.88 -5.93
CA THR A 138 -9.32 -13.70 -6.10
C THR A 138 -8.86 -12.36 -5.56
N ILE A 139 -9.58 -11.29 -5.87
CA ILE A 139 -9.27 -9.93 -5.40
C ILE A 139 -9.39 -9.84 -3.87
N CYS A 140 -10.48 -10.36 -3.30
CA CYS A 140 -10.68 -10.34 -1.85
C CYS A 140 -9.61 -11.14 -1.11
N CYS A 141 -9.24 -12.31 -1.61
CA CYS A 141 -8.14 -13.10 -1.06
C CYS A 141 -6.80 -12.34 -1.12
N TYR A 142 -6.53 -11.61 -2.20
CA TYR A 142 -5.32 -10.80 -2.30
C TYR A 142 -5.30 -9.66 -1.27
N VAL A 143 -6.38 -8.91 -1.13
CA VAL A 143 -6.48 -7.82 -0.12
C VAL A 143 -6.24 -8.35 1.30
N PHE A 144 -6.74 -9.56 1.58
CA PHE A 144 -6.49 -10.22 2.86
C PHE A 144 -5.01 -10.62 3.03
N GLU A 145 -4.40 -11.19 1.98
CA GLU A 145 -2.96 -11.51 1.97
C GLU A 145 -2.09 -10.27 2.15
N GLU A 146 -2.46 -9.15 1.51
CA GLU A 146 -1.78 -7.85 1.65
C GLU A 146 -1.81 -7.37 3.11
N SER A 147 -2.98 -7.39 3.75
CA SER A 147 -3.15 -7.02 5.14
C SER A 147 -2.31 -7.89 6.10
N ASN A 148 -2.30 -9.20 5.88
CA ASN A 148 -1.47 -10.12 6.66
C ASN A 148 0.03 -9.90 6.43
N THR A 149 0.42 -9.54 5.21
CA THR A 149 1.81 -9.25 4.88
C THR A 149 2.28 -7.97 5.58
N ALA A 150 1.42 -6.95 5.75
CA ALA A 150 1.77 -5.77 6.54
C ALA A 150 2.12 -6.12 8.01
N LEU A 151 1.34 -7.01 8.63
CA LEU A 151 1.63 -7.51 9.99
C LEU A 151 2.87 -8.41 10.05
N LEU A 152 3.14 -9.17 8.99
CA LEU A 152 4.37 -9.95 8.87
C LEU A 152 5.60 -9.03 8.77
N LEU A 153 5.53 -7.99 7.95
CA LEU A 153 6.61 -7.02 7.78
C LEU A 153 6.99 -6.35 9.10
N GLU A 154 6.04 -6.01 9.98
CA GLU A 154 6.34 -5.48 11.31
C GLU A 154 7.25 -6.41 12.11
N ARG A 155 6.97 -7.72 12.09
CA ARG A 155 7.80 -8.73 12.76
C ARG A 155 9.17 -8.88 12.13
N LEU A 156 9.23 -8.91 10.80
CA LEU A 156 10.49 -9.00 10.06
C LEU A 156 11.36 -7.76 10.26
N PHE A 157 10.76 -6.58 10.40
CA PHE A 157 11.48 -5.34 10.74
C PHE A 157 12.15 -5.43 12.10
N ALA A 158 11.42 -5.93 13.12
CA ALA A 158 11.99 -6.14 14.44
C ALA A 158 13.17 -7.16 14.44
N GLN A 159 13.11 -8.16 13.55
CA GLN A 159 14.14 -9.18 13.38
C GLN A 159 15.30 -8.74 12.47
N LYS A 160 15.14 -7.64 11.71
CA LYS A 160 16.06 -7.18 10.67
C LYS A 160 16.35 -8.26 9.60
N ASP A 161 15.33 -9.07 9.27
CA ASP A 161 15.46 -10.11 8.24
C ASP A 161 15.19 -9.52 6.85
N PHE A 162 16.21 -8.86 6.27
CA PHE A 162 16.12 -8.16 5.00
C PHE A 162 15.78 -9.11 3.84
N ILE A 163 16.22 -10.35 3.90
CA ILE A 163 15.92 -11.36 2.88
C ILE A 163 14.41 -11.67 2.87
N GLN A 164 13.83 -11.88 4.04
CA GLN A 164 12.39 -12.17 4.13
C GLN A 164 11.55 -10.92 3.88
N ILE A 165 12.03 -9.73 4.25
CA ILE A 165 11.39 -8.45 3.88
C ILE A 165 11.31 -8.35 2.35
N GLY A 166 12.40 -8.58 1.63
CA GLY A 166 12.43 -8.56 0.17
C GLY A 166 11.49 -9.59 -0.46
N LYS A 167 11.48 -10.83 0.05
CA LYS A 167 10.55 -11.88 -0.40
C LYS A 167 9.09 -11.51 -0.18
N ALA A 168 8.76 -10.90 0.96
CA ALA A 168 7.41 -10.43 1.27
C ALA A 168 6.97 -9.34 0.29
N LEU A 169 7.83 -8.36 -0.02
CA LEU A 169 7.57 -7.36 -1.04
C LEU A 169 7.35 -7.99 -2.42
N SER A 170 8.21 -8.93 -2.83
CA SER A 170 8.06 -9.61 -4.12
C SER A 170 6.75 -10.42 -4.22
N LYS A 171 6.29 -10.98 -3.10
CA LYS A 171 5.00 -11.67 -3.05
C LYS A 171 3.84 -10.70 -3.31
N LEU A 172 3.88 -9.51 -2.70
CA LEU A 172 2.88 -8.46 -2.93
C LEU A 172 2.89 -7.99 -4.40
N GLY A 173 4.06 -7.70 -4.96
CA GLY A 173 4.19 -7.29 -6.36
C GLY A 173 3.66 -8.33 -7.35
N LYS A 174 3.94 -9.62 -7.12
CA LYS A 174 3.36 -10.71 -7.90
C LYS A 174 1.84 -10.78 -7.77
N GLY A 175 1.30 -10.59 -6.57
CA GLY A 175 -0.14 -10.57 -6.36
C GLY A 175 -0.83 -9.42 -7.08
N LEU A 176 -0.24 -8.23 -7.10
CA LEU A 176 -0.72 -7.09 -7.88
C LEU A 176 -0.79 -7.42 -9.38
N ARG A 177 0.22 -8.07 -9.92
CA ARG A 177 0.26 -8.46 -11.31
C ARG A 177 -0.70 -9.61 -11.63
N ASP A 178 -0.62 -10.71 -10.87
CA ASP A 178 -1.21 -11.99 -11.26
C ASP A 178 -2.65 -12.16 -10.77
N LYS A 179 -3.06 -11.43 -9.71
CA LYS A 179 -4.39 -11.55 -9.08
C LYS A 179 -5.25 -10.31 -9.27
N ILE A 180 -4.63 -9.13 -9.21
CA ILE A 180 -5.34 -7.84 -9.33
C ILE A 180 -5.26 -7.31 -10.75
N GLU A 181 -4.22 -7.71 -11.50
CA GLU A 181 -3.94 -7.23 -12.86
C GLU A 181 -3.80 -5.70 -12.92
N LEU A 182 -3.22 -5.12 -11.88
CA LEU A 182 -3.06 -3.68 -11.73
C LEU A 182 -1.57 -3.29 -11.87
N THR A 183 -0.98 -3.69 -12.99
CA THR A 183 0.39 -3.37 -13.37
C THR A 183 0.48 -3.01 -14.85
N CYS A 184 1.65 -2.58 -15.30
CA CYS A 184 1.94 -2.41 -16.72
C CYS A 184 3.26 -3.08 -17.08
N PRO A 185 3.48 -3.41 -18.38
CA PRO A 185 4.67 -4.14 -18.83
C PRO A 185 5.99 -3.49 -18.41
N GLU A 186 6.05 -2.16 -18.39
CA GLU A 186 7.24 -1.40 -18.02
C GLU A 186 7.60 -1.59 -16.54
N LEU A 187 6.60 -1.52 -15.65
CA LEU A 187 6.81 -1.72 -14.22
C LEU A 187 7.11 -3.19 -13.90
N ASP A 188 6.47 -4.12 -14.61
CA ASP A 188 6.76 -5.55 -14.48
C ASP A 188 8.20 -5.88 -14.93
N TRP A 189 8.63 -5.28 -16.05
CA TRP A 189 10.01 -5.42 -16.51
C TRP A 189 11.00 -4.84 -15.50
N LEU A 190 10.72 -3.65 -14.99
CA LEU A 190 11.57 -2.98 -14.01
C LEU A 190 11.66 -3.79 -12.71
N SER A 191 10.53 -4.30 -12.21
CA SER A 191 10.49 -5.18 -11.03
C SER A 191 11.30 -6.46 -11.24
N LYS A 192 11.15 -7.09 -12.40
CA LYS A 192 11.92 -8.29 -12.76
C LYS A 192 13.41 -7.98 -12.83
N ARG A 193 13.79 -6.89 -13.50
CA ARG A 193 15.20 -6.46 -13.62
C ARG A 193 15.81 -6.19 -12.25
N SER A 194 15.05 -5.56 -11.34
CA SER A 194 15.49 -5.32 -9.98
C SER A 194 15.90 -6.61 -9.26
N ILE A 195 15.06 -7.65 -9.33
CA ILE A 195 15.32 -8.94 -8.66
C ILE A 195 16.52 -9.68 -9.28
N GLU A 196 16.79 -9.47 -10.56
CA GLU A 196 17.93 -10.06 -11.26
C GLU A 196 19.27 -9.38 -10.88
N THR A 197 19.23 -8.21 -10.25
CA THR A 197 20.41 -7.48 -9.82
C THR A 197 21.01 -8.10 -8.57
N PRO A 198 22.32 -8.42 -8.55
CA PRO A 198 22.97 -8.93 -7.35
C PRO A 198 22.78 -7.98 -6.16
N GLY A 199 22.50 -8.53 -4.99
CA GLY A 199 22.26 -7.75 -3.77
C GLY A 199 20.84 -7.18 -3.65
N CYS A 200 19.95 -7.44 -4.62
CA CYS A 200 18.52 -7.16 -4.49
C CYS A 200 17.79 -8.40 -3.95
N TYR A 201 17.08 -8.26 -2.85
CA TYR A 201 16.37 -9.36 -2.17
C TYR A 201 14.89 -9.42 -2.50
N GLY A 202 14.36 -8.39 -3.14
CA GLY A 202 12.98 -8.38 -3.60
C GLY A 202 12.51 -7.01 -3.99
N SER A 203 11.44 -6.97 -4.79
CA SER A 203 10.85 -5.73 -5.31
C SER A 203 9.34 -5.80 -5.36
N SER A 204 8.70 -4.64 -5.29
CA SER A 204 7.27 -4.48 -5.49
C SER A 204 6.96 -3.14 -6.13
N ILE A 205 5.92 -3.10 -6.94
CA ILE A 205 5.36 -1.85 -7.43
C ILE A 205 4.73 -1.12 -6.24
N VAL A 206 5.01 0.16 -6.11
CA VAL A 206 4.47 1.03 -5.07
C VAL A 206 3.52 2.05 -5.66
N TYR A 207 2.73 2.69 -4.80
CA TYR A 207 1.75 3.68 -5.22
C TYR A 207 0.52 3.08 -5.93
N ASN A 208 -0.10 2.07 -5.31
CA ASN A 208 -1.36 1.43 -5.74
C ASN A 208 -1.34 0.75 -7.12
N GLY A 209 -0.20 0.40 -7.64
CA GLY A 209 -0.09 -0.14 -9.00
C GLY A 209 -0.37 0.87 -10.12
N ALA A 210 -0.84 2.06 -9.78
CA ALA A 210 -1.29 3.08 -10.75
C ALA A 210 -0.15 3.92 -11.35
N GLY A 211 1.06 3.39 -11.39
CA GLY A 211 2.21 4.02 -12.01
C GLY A 211 3.31 4.42 -11.03
N GLY A 212 4.40 4.81 -11.57
CA GLY A 212 5.48 5.54 -10.95
C GLY A 212 6.68 4.70 -10.57
N TYR A 213 6.65 3.94 -9.49
CA TYR A 213 7.88 3.44 -8.87
C TYR A 213 7.82 1.95 -8.55
N VAL A 214 9.01 1.32 -8.60
CA VAL A 214 9.28 0.01 -8.01
C VAL A 214 10.15 0.23 -6.79
N ALA A 215 9.70 -0.23 -5.63
CA ALA A 215 10.50 -0.28 -4.42
C ALA A 215 11.22 -1.62 -4.34
N MET A 216 12.48 -1.60 -3.91
CA MET A 216 13.31 -2.78 -3.77
C MET A 216 14.13 -2.73 -2.48
N VAL A 217 14.38 -3.89 -1.90
CA VAL A 217 15.31 -4.04 -0.78
C VAL A 217 16.65 -4.46 -1.33
N MET A 218 17.66 -3.61 -1.15
CA MET A 218 19.01 -3.79 -1.71
C MET A 218 20.09 -3.63 -0.65
N GLU A 219 21.20 -4.33 -0.86
CA GLU A 219 22.46 -4.02 -0.20
C GLU A 219 22.99 -2.68 -0.72
N ASP A 220 23.48 -1.83 0.20
CA ASP A 220 24.01 -0.50 -0.16
C ASP A 220 25.19 -0.60 -1.14
N ALA A 221 26.01 -1.62 -1.00
CA ALA A 221 27.15 -1.88 -1.90
C ALA A 221 26.73 -2.25 -3.33
N SER A 222 25.46 -2.55 -3.58
CA SER A 222 24.97 -3.00 -4.89
C SER A 222 24.26 -1.90 -5.68
N PHE A 223 24.14 -0.68 -5.14
CA PHE A 223 23.46 0.42 -5.84
C PHE A 223 24.10 0.78 -7.17
N ASP A 224 25.45 0.76 -7.25
CA ASP A 224 26.18 1.12 -8.48
C ASP A 224 26.01 0.07 -9.60
N ALA A 225 25.53 -1.13 -9.27
CA ALA A 225 25.30 -2.21 -10.22
C ALA A 225 23.88 -2.18 -10.85
N TYR A 226 22.97 -1.40 -10.30
CA TYR A 226 21.60 -1.25 -10.74
C TYR A 226 21.46 -0.08 -11.71
#